data_3187ef789d73c22c597840bcbcf2acb2
#
_entry.id   3187ef789d73c22c597840bcbcf2acb2
#
_cell.length_a   1.000
_cell.length_b   1.000
_cell.length_c   1.000
_cell.angle_alpha   90.00
_cell.angle_beta   90.00
_cell.angle_gamma   90.00
#
_symmetry.space_group_name_H-M   'P 1'
#
loop_
_entity.id
_entity.type
_entity.pdbx_description
1 polymer ?
#
loop_
_entity_poly.entity_id
_entity_poly.type
_entity_poly.pdbx_seq_one_letter_code
_entity_poly.pdbx_strand_id
1 'polypeptide(L)'
;VGAAILCLMLSLSSGAQRRRRNPASGRDTLNVDTTLVDTLSVDTVAPKKKQPLDAPVVYEANDSIVFTEGGYAHLYGDGKVNYEKIELTSAVITMNMDSSTVYARGVPDSVGVETGTPIFKDGETPYESKIMRYNFKTKKGFINNIVTQQGEGYVTSEESKKGAGDELYLRHGKYTTCDQHDHPHFYLKLSMAKVRPKKNVVFGPAQLVVEDV
;
A
#
# COMPACT_ATOMS: atom_id res chain seq x y z
N VAL A 1 -18.97 -19.73 30.88
CA VAL A 1 -18.07 -20.85 31.18
C VAL A 1 -16.69 -20.45 30.68
N GLY A 2 -15.77 -20.34 31.64
CA GLY A 2 -14.53 -19.58 31.58
C GLY A 2 -13.46 -20.09 30.65
N ALA A 3 -12.72 -19.14 30.12
CA ALA A 3 -11.43 -19.33 29.43
C ALA A 3 -10.30 -18.91 30.38
N ALA A 4 -9.40 -19.82 30.65
CA ALA A 4 -8.25 -19.64 31.51
C ALA A 4 -7.12 -18.94 30.71
N ILE A 5 -6.63 -17.84 31.28
CA ILE A 5 -5.43 -17.13 30.84
C ILE A 5 -4.22 -17.83 31.48
N LEU A 6 -3.34 -18.38 30.66
CA LEU A 6 -2.04 -18.91 31.11
C LEU A 6 -0.95 -17.88 30.84
N CYS A 7 -0.52 -17.21 31.88
CA CYS A 7 0.59 -16.26 31.88
C CYS A 7 1.89 -17.01 32.17
N LEU A 8 2.83 -17.09 31.20
CA LEU A 8 4.14 -17.68 31.40
C LEU A 8 5.19 -16.56 31.53
N MET A 9 5.65 -16.34 32.76
CA MET A 9 6.80 -15.51 33.10
C MET A 9 8.08 -16.33 32.90
N LEU A 10 8.98 -15.86 32.07
CA LEU A 10 10.34 -16.37 31.99
C LEU A 10 11.34 -15.31 32.41
N SER A 11 12.07 -15.69 33.48
CA SER A 11 13.03 -14.90 34.21
C SER A 11 14.32 -14.66 33.44
N LEU A 12 14.88 -13.45 33.59
CA LEU A 12 16.21 -13.03 33.19
C LEU A 12 17.31 -13.72 34.02
N SER A 13 18.35 -14.18 33.34
CA SER A 13 19.65 -14.44 33.98
C SER A 13 20.73 -13.57 33.34
N SER A 14 21.31 -12.73 34.15
CA SER A 14 22.42 -11.82 33.85
C SER A 14 23.75 -12.63 33.94
N GLY A 15 24.54 -12.57 32.88
CA GLY A 15 25.91 -13.11 32.83
C GLY A 15 26.96 -12.03 32.68
N ALA A 16 27.77 -11.86 33.71
CA ALA A 16 28.85 -10.90 33.79
C ALA A 16 30.05 -11.27 32.90
N GLN A 17 30.54 -10.33 32.13
CA GLN A 17 31.74 -10.48 31.31
C GLN A 17 32.99 -9.95 31.97
N ARG A 18 33.94 -10.83 32.06
CA ARG A 18 35.29 -10.63 32.64
C ARG A 18 36.26 -10.11 31.57
N ARG A 19 36.76 -8.91 31.78
CA ARG A 19 37.87 -8.26 31.03
C ARG A 19 39.17 -9.03 31.27
N ARG A 20 39.92 -9.41 30.23
CA ARG A 20 41.35 -9.74 30.33
C ARG A 20 42.17 -8.79 29.48
N ARG A 21 43.22 -8.24 30.13
CA ARG A 21 44.24 -7.34 29.61
C ARG A 21 45.36 -8.14 28.94
N ASN A 22 45.96 -7.50 27.92
CA ASN A 22 47.24 -7.89 27.29
C ASN A 22 48.44 -7.86 28.24
N PRO A 23 49.54 -8.50 27.84
CA PRO A 23 50.76 -7.71 27.71
C PRO A 23 51.52 -7.92 26.39
N ALA A 24 52.32 -6.92 26.06
CA ALA A 24 53.17 -6.74 24.92
C ALA A 24 54.55 -7.47 25.04
N SER A 25 55.15 -7.71 23.90
CA SER A 25 56.61 -7.78 23.58
C SER A 25 56.75 -8.37 22.18
N GLY A 26 57.36 -7.85 21.15
CA GLY A 26 58.53 -7.09 20.99
C GLY A 26 59.41 -7.69 19.88
N ARG A 27 59.86 -6.88 18.91
CA ARG A 27 60.99 -7.11 17.95
C ARG A 27 60.75 -8.12 16.80
N ASP A 28 61.21 -7.98 15.60
CA ASP A 28 62.07 -7.05 14.82
C ASP A 28 61.92 -7.36 13.31
N THR A 29 62.02 -6.32 12.54
CA THR A 29 62.60 -6.22 11.17
C THR A 29 62.41 -7.34 10.15
N LEU A 30 61.87 -7.01 8.98
CA LEU A 30 62.57 -6.99 7.69
C LEU A 30 61.71 -6.36 6.61
N ASN A 31 62.24 -5.33 5.98
CA ASN A 31 61.80 -4.73 4.71
C ASN A 31 61.81 -5.78 3.62
N VAL A 32 60.69 -5.91 2.90
CA VAL A 32 60.71 -6.37 1.51
C VAL A 32 59.74 -5.46 0.74
N ASP A 33 60.31 -4.64 -0.08
CA ASP A 33 59.73 -3.87 -1.12
C ASP A 33 59.12 -4.82 -2.17
N THR A 34 57.82 -4.77 -2.41
CA THR A 34 57.25 -5.40 -3.59
C THR A 34 56.00 -4.67 -4.03
N THR A 35 56.18 -3.80 -5.01
CA THR A 35 55.29 -3.41 -6.13
C THR A 35 53.78 -3.61 -5.99
N LEU A 36 53.11 -2.48 -6.01
CA LEU A 36 51.79 -2.16 -6.61
C LEU A 36 51.05 -3.37 -7.16
N VAL A 37 50.01 -3.77 -6.44
CA VAL A 37 48.84 -4.40 -7.00
C VAL A 37 47.66 -3.49 -6.71
N ASP A 38 47.18 -2.90 -7.80
CA ASP A 38 45.97 -2.09 -7.86
C ASP A 38 44.78 -2.91 -7.41
N THR A 39 44.42 -2.77 -6.15
CA THR A 39 43.24 -3.45 -5.61
C THR A 39 42.05 -2.57 -5.94
N LEU A 40 41.35 -2.94 -7.00
CA LEU A 40 40.01 -2.44 -7.30
C LEU A 40 39.16 -2.63 -6.04
N SER A 41 38.92 -1.54 -5.35
CA SER A 41 37.90 -1.46 -4.30
C SER A 41 36.55 -1.68 -4.97
N VAL A 42 36.07 -2.91 -4.88
CA VAL A 42 34.68 -3.23 -5.13
C VAL A 42 33.90 -2.51 -4.04
N ASP A 43 33.30 -1.39 -4.39
CA ASP A 43 32.27 -0.73 -3.58
C ASP A 43 31.14 -1.72 -3.35
N THR A 44 31.23 -2.46 -2.25
CA THR A 44 30.14 -3.26 -1.76
C THR A 44 29.06 -2.29 -1.27
N VAL A 45 28.12 -1.95 -2.17
CA VAL A 45 26.94 -1.19 -1.81
C VAL A 45 26.23 -1.99 -0.73
N ALA A 46 26.40 -1.56 0.52
CA ALA A 46 25.69 -2.14 1.65
C ALA A 46 24.20 -2.10 1.35
N PRO A 47 23.45 -3.20 1.51
CA PRO A 47 22.01 -3.21 1.25
C PRO A 47 21.37 -2.13 2.12
N LYS A 48 20.68 -1.16 1.51
CA LYS A 48 19.93 -0.13 2.23
C LYS A 48 19.02 -0.84 3.20
N LYS A 49 19.24 -0.67 4.51
CA LYS A 49 18.35 -1.18 5.56
C LYS A 49 16.95 -0.68 5.23
N LYS A 50 16.03 -1.62 4.99
CA LYS A 50 14.62 -1.31 4.78
C LYS A 50 14.13 -0.58 6.03
N GLN A 51 13.67 0.65 5.88
CA GLN A 51 13.08 1.36 7.01
C GLN A 51 11.72 0.71 7.29
N PRO A 52 11.44 0.33 8.53
CA PRO A 52 10.14 -0.23 8.90
C PRO A 52 9.02 0.79 8.62
N LEU A 53 7.78 0.30 8.54
CA LEU A 53 6.59 1.15 8.54
C LEU A 53 6.42 1.78 9.92
N ASP A 54 5.76 2.95 9.99
CA ASP A 54 5.55 3.70 11.24
C ASP A 54 4.58 2.96 12.20
N ALA A 55 3.70 2.12 11.64
CA ALA A 55 2.72 1.32 12.39
C ALA A 55 2.68 -0.13 11.87
N PRO A 56 2.17 -1.08 12.65
CA PRO A 56 1.93 -2.45 12.20
C PRO A 56 0.78 -2.48 11.18
N VAL A 57 0.92 -3.34 10.17
CA VAL A 57 -0.16 -3.67 9.25
C VAL A 57 -0.94 -4.86 9.83
N VAL A 58 -2.23 -4.68 10.07
CA VAL A 58 -3.13 -5.76 10.50
C VAL A 58 -3.89 -6.27 9.28
N TYR A 59 -3.96 -7.57 9.10
CA TYR A 59 -4.62 -8.19 7.96
C TYR A 59 -5.42 -9.42 8.39
N GLU A 60 -6.56 -9.61 7.76
CA GLU A 60 -7.52 -10.67 8.00
C GLU A 60 -8.05 -11.19 6.67
N ALA A 61 -8.51 -12.44 6.62
CA ALA A 61 -9.20 -13.01 5.47
C ALA A 61 -10.17 -14.12 5.96
N ASN A 62 -11.29 -14.28 5.27
CA ASN A 62 -12.29 -15.28 5.65
C ASN A 62 -11.89 -16.70 5.23
N ASP A 63 -11.25 -16.87 4.03
CA ASP A 63 -10.90 -18.20 3.53
C ASP A 63 -9.48 -18.59 3.93
N SER A 64 -8.47 -17.91 3.40
CA SER A 64 -7.09 -18.27 3.64
C SER A 64 -6.11 -17.11 3.49
N ILE A 65 -4.98 -17.25 4.18
CA ILE A 65 -3.83 -16.36 4.05
C ILE A 65 -2.62 -17.22 3.67
N VAL A 66 -2.04 -16.97 2.51
CA VAL A 66 -0.92 -17.74 1.98
C VAL A 66 0.31 -16.85 1.89
N PHE A 67 1.39 -17.27 2.53
CA PHE A 67 2.68 -16.60 2.43
C PHE A 67 3.54 -17.33 1.40
N THR A 68 4.15 -16.56 0.49
CA THR A 68 5.04 -17.10 -0.54
C THR A 68 6.42 -16.47 -0.44
N GLU A 69 7.40 -17.08 -1.11
CA GLU A 69 8.75 -16.55 -1.20
C GLU A 69 8.76 -15.13 -1.79
N GLY A 70 9.76 -14.32 -1.40
CA GLY A 70 9.83 -12.91 -1.82
C GLY A 70 8.97 -11.95 -1.00
N GLY A 71 8.50 -12.36 0.18
CA GLY A 71 7.77 -11.51 1.12
C GLY A 71 6.35 -11.17 0.69
N TYR A 72 5.70 -12.05 -0.07
CA TYR A 72 4.30 -11.88 -0.45
C TYR A 72 3.36 -12.58 0.54
N ALA A 73 2.23 -11.92 0.81
CA ALA A 73 1.07 -12.49 1.48
C ALA A 73 -0.16 -12.32 0.56
N HIS A 74 -0.88 -13.41 0.35
CA HIS A 74 -2.10 -13.46 -0.44
C HIS A 74 -3.27 -13.75 0.49
N LEU A 75 -4.26 -12.88 0.49
CA LEU A 75 -5.47 -12.98 1.29
C LEU A 75 -6.63 -13.32 0.35
N TYR A 76 -7.37 -14.35 0.66
CA TYR A 76 -8.51 -14.84 -0.11
C TYR A 76 -9.78 -14.84 0.74
N GLY A 77 -10.90 -14.55 0.12
CA GLY A 77 -12.21 -14.50 0.78
C GLY A 77 -12.36 -13.26 1.66
N ASP A 78 -12.76 -12.15 1.06
CA ASP A 78 -13.00 -10.87 1.75
C ASP A 78 -11.84 -10.43 2.64
N GLY A 79 -10.66 -10.37 2.02
CA GLY A 79 -9.46 -9.89 2.69
C GLY A 79 -9.64 -8.46 3.21
N LYS A 80 -9.14 -8.21 4.40
CA LYS A 80 -9.12 -6.90 5.04
C LYS A 80 -7.71 -6.54 5.48
N VAL A 81 -7.28 -5.33 5.15
CA VAL A 81 -5.98 -4.78 5.55
C VAL A 81 -6.17 -3.44 6.20
N ASN A 82 -5.68 -3.30 7.43
CA ASN A 82 -5.74 -2.07 8.20
C ASN A 82 -4.31 -1.54 8.46
N TYR A 83 -4.10 -0.27 8.18
CA TYR A 83 -2.85 0.43 8.45
C TYR A 83 -3.13 1.87 8.85
N GLU A 84 -2.82 2.26 10.08
CA GLU A 84 -3.17 3.58 10.65
C GLU A 84 -4.67 3.90 10.48
N LYS A 85 -5.01 4.84 9.60
CA LYS A 85 -6.38 5.26 9.26
C LYS A 85 -6.91 4.62 7.97
N ILE A 86 -6.08 3.79 7.35
CA ILE A 86 -6.37 3.16 6.07
C ILE A 86 -7.01 1.81 6.33
N GLU A 87 -8.13 1.58 5.67
CA GLU A 87 -8.82 0.30 5.60
C GLU A 87 -9.00 -0.08 4.13
N LEU A 88 -8.58 -1.28 3.76
CA LEU A 88 -8.75 -1.84 2.43
C LEU A 88 -9.44 -3.19 2.57
N THR A 89 -10.56 -3.36 1.88
CA THR A 89 -11.28 -4.62 1.79
C THR A 89 -11.41 -5.05 0.34
N SER A 90 -11.28 -6.33 0.04
CA SER A 90 -11.46 -6.89 -1.30
C SER A 90 -11.53 -8.41 -1.27
N ALA A 91 -12.14 -9.02 -2.28
CA ALA A 91 -12.17 -10.48 -2.43
C ALA A 91 -10.78 -11.10 -2.46
N VAL A 92 -9.83 -10.46 -3.14
CA VAL A 92 -8.42 -10.92 -3.19
C VAL A 92 -7.50 -9.72 -2.94
N ILE A 93 -6.61 -9.87 -1.97
CA ILE A 93 -5.56 -8.90 -1.68
C ILE A 93 -4.20 -9.60 -1.74
N THR A 94 -3.28 -9.05 -2.49
CA THR A 94 -1.88 -9.47 -2.53
C THR A 94 -1.01 -8.37 -1.94
N MET A 95 -0.28 -8.69 -0.90
CA MET A 95 0.58 -7.75 -0.20
C MET A 95 2.05 -8.15 -0.35
N ASN A 96 2.91 -7.21 -0.73
CA ASN A 96 4.35 -7.38 -0.69
C ASN A 96 4.90 -6.63 0.52
N MET A 97 5.37 -7.38 1.52
CA MET A 97 5.87 -6.84 2.79
C MET A 97 7.18 -6.07 2.61
N ASP A 98 8.00 -6.49 1.67
CA ASP A 98 9.31 -5.88 1.39
C ASP A 98 9.19 -4.48 0.80
N SER A 99 8.28 -4.29 -0.14
CA SER A 99 8.01 -3.00 -0.79
C SER A 99 6.90 -2.20 -0.10
N SER A 100 6.23 -2.79 0.90
CA SER A 100 5.07 -2.20 1.59
C SER A 100 3.95 -1.83 0.60
N THR A 101 3.76 -2.67 -0.42
CA THR A 101 2.78 -2.44 -1.49
C THR A 101 1.67 -3.47 -1.40
N VAL A 102 0.44 -3.01 -1.54
CA VAL A 102 -0.74 -3.85 -1.62
C VAL A 102 -1.37 -3.72 -3.01
N TYR A 103 -1.86 -4.84 -3.52
CA TYR A 103 -2.65 -4.94 -4.73
C TYR A 103 -3.96 -5.64 -4.39
N ALA A 104 -5.09 -5.05 -4.79
CA ALA A 104 -6.41 -5.58 -4.50
C ALA A 104 -7.26 -5.64 -5.77
N ARG A 105 -8.10 -6.67 -5.88
CA ARG A 105 -9.02 -6.89 -6.99
C ARG A 105 -10.24 -7.71 -6.57
N GLY A 106 -11.33 -7.53 -7.27
CA GLY A 106 -12.49 -8.42 -7.19
C GLY A 106 -12.23 -9.78 -7.84
N VAL A 107 -13.22 -10.63 -7.75
CA VAL A 107 -13.27 -11.96 -8.40
C VAL A 107 -14.54 -12.04 -9.24
N PRO A 108 -14.50 -12.56 -10.47
CA PRO A 108 -15.72 -12.80 -11.22
C PRO A 108 -16.53 -13.91 -10.55
N ASP A 109 -17.83 -13.71 -10.46
CA ASP A 109 -18.78 -14.75 -10.05
C ASP A 109 -19.05 -15.76 -11.19
N SER A 110 -19.97 -16.68 -10.96
CA SER A 110 -20.36 -17.71 -11.95
C SER A 110 -20.99 -17.14 -13.23
N VAL A 111 -21.45 -15.90 -13.22
CA VAL A 111 -22.06 -15.19 -14.35
C VAL A 111 -21.06 -14.25 -15.03
N GLY A 112 -19.86 -14.08 -14.45
CA GLY A 112 -18.81 -13.21 -14.95
C GLY A 112 -18.89 -11.78 -14.42
N VAL A 113 -19.74 -11.49 -13.44
CA VAL A 113 -19.83 -10.20 -12.77
C VAL A 113 -18.74 -10.12 -11.68
N GLU A 114 -17.95 -9.06 -11.68
CA GLU A 114 -16.93 -8.84 -10.65
C GLU A 114 -17.60 -8.57 -9.30
N THR A 115 -17.26 -9.36 -8.30
CA THR A 115 -17.75 -9.24 -6.91
C THR A 115 -16.58 -9.06 -5.95
N GLY A 116 -16.86 -8.49 -4.77
CA GLY A 116 -15.82 -8.21 -3.77
C GLY A 116 -14.74 -7.26 -4.29
N THR A 117 -15.15 -6.27 -5.07
CA THR A 117 -14.27 -5.22 -5.60
C THR A 117 -13.61 -4.43 -4.48
N PRO A 118 -12.40 -3.90 -4.68
CA PRO A 118 -11.69 -3.16 -3.65
C PRO A 118 -12.45 -1.93 -3.15
N ILE A 119 -12.62 -1.86 -1.85
CA ILE A 119 -13.10 -0.68 -1.13
C ILE A 119 -11.96 -0.16 -0.28
N PHE A 120 -11.47 1.01 -0.61
CA PHE A 120 -10.39 1.67 0.10
C PHE A 120 -10.91 2.87 0.87
N LYS A 121 -10.62 2.94 2.14
CA LYS A 121 -11.00 4.03 3.02
C LYS A 121 -9.76 4.65 3.62
N ASP A 122 -9.59 5.95 3.42
CA ASP A 122 -8.56 6.77 4.05
C ASP A 122 -9.24 7.88 4.82
N GLY A 123 -9.40 7.68 6.11
CA GLY A 123 -10.24 8.52 6.95
C GLY A 123 -11.75 8.25 6.73
N GLU A 124 -12.52 9.27 6.33
CA GLU A 124 -13.99 9.16 6.27
C GLU A 124 -14.54 8.82 4.87
N THR A 125 -13.78 9.06 3.81
CA THR A 125 -14.27 8.92 2.44
C THR A 125 -13.87 7.56 1.86
N PRO A 126 -14.82 6.67 1.53
CA PRO A 126 -14.54 5.43 0.84
C PRO A 126 -14.33 5.70 -0.67
N TYR A 127 -13.47 4.90 -1.26
CA TYR A 127 -13.25 4.82 -2.70
C TYR A 127 -13.50 3.38 -3.15
N GLU A 128 -14.45 3.18 -4.02
CA GLU A 128 -14.69 1.90 -4.68
C GLU A 128 -13.91 1.83 -5.98
N SER A 129 -13.40 0.66 -6.34
CA SER A 129 -12.59 0.50 -7.55
C SER A 129 -12.62 -0.94 -8.05
N LYS A 130 -12.32 -1.17 -9.33
CA LYS A 130 -12.12 -2.53 -9.85
C LYS A 130 -10.77 -3.11 -9.45
N ILE A 131 -9.74 -2.29 -9.55
CA ILE A 131 -8.36 -2.69 -9.23
C ILE A 131 -7.70 -1.54 -8.47
N MET A 132 -6.96 -1.89 -7.43
CA MET A 132 -6.20 -0.93 -6.65
C MET A 132 -4.79 -1.43 -6.36
N ARG A 133 -3.83 -0.51 -6.47
CA ARG A 133 -2.47 -0.68 -5.96
C ARG A 133 -2.15 0.49 -5.04
N TYR A 134 -1.69 0.20 -3.86
CA TYR A 134 -1.31 1.22 -2.88
C TYR A 134 0.01 0.89 -2.21
N ASN A 135 0.81 1.91 -1.90
CA ASN A 135 2.07 1.76 -1.18
C ASN A 135 1.96 2.49 0.16
N PHE A 136 2.00 1.76 1.25
CA PHE A 136 1.85 2.28 2.62
C PHE A 136 2.98 3.25 3.01
N LYS A 137 4.18 3.01 2.53
CA LYS A 137 5.35 3.84 2.85
C LYS A 137 5.31 5.21 2.15
N THR A 138 4.97 5.23 0.86
CA THR A 138 4.90 6.48 0.09
C THR A 138 3.54 7.16 0.19
N LYS A 139 2.53 6.46 0.74
CA LYS A 139 1.12 6.88 0.84
C LYS A 139 0.52 7.25 -0.53
N LYS A 140 1.01 6.60 -1.59
CA LYS A 140 0.55 6.80 -2.97
C LYS A 140 -0.16 5.56 -3.49
N GLY A 141 -1.21 5.79 -4.28
CA GLY A 141 -2.00 4.72 -4.89
C GLY A 141 -2.25 4.95 -6.37
N PHE A 142 -2.51 3.84 -7.06
CA PHE A 142 -3.04 3.80 -8.41
C PHE A 142 -4.36 3.01 -8.38
N ILE A 143 -5.43 3.60 -8.90
CA ILE A 143 -6.79 3.12 -8.76
C ILE A 143 -7.44 3.13 -10.13
N ASN A 144 -7.94 1.97 -10.57
CA ASN A 144 -8.65 1.86 -11.83
C ASN A 144 -10.16 1.78 -11.58
N ASN A 145 -10.92 2.49 -12.40
CA ASN A 145 -12.38 2.55 -12.33
C ASN A 145 -12.87 2.94 -10.93
N ILE A 146 -12.41 4.09 -10.46
CA ILE A 146 -12.81 4.63 -9.17
C ILE A 146 -14.23 5.18 -9.22
N VAL A 147 -14.97 4.95 -8.15
CA VAL A 147 -16.23 5.61 -7.83
C VAL A 147 -16.11 6.21 -6.44
N THR A 148 -16.40 7.47 -6.27
CA THR A 148 -16.37 8.15 -4.98
C THR A 148 -17.40 9.25 -4.91
N GLN A 149 -18.00 9.41 -3.75
CA GLN A 149 -18.96 10.50 -3.51
C GLN A 149 -18.20 11.78 -3.16
N GLN A 150 -18.56 12.88 -3.82
CA GLN A 150 -18.02 14.21 -3.56
C GLN A 150 -19.16 15.22 -3.43
N GLY A 151 -19.45 15.62 -2.20
CA GLY A 151 -20.61 16.46 -1.90
C GLY A 151 -21.92 15.70 -2.20
N GLU A 152 -22.79 16.31 -3.02
CA GLU A 152 -24.08 15.72 -3.43
C GLU A 152 -23.97 14.86 -4.70
N GLY A 153 -22.77 14.73 -5.28
CA GLY A 153 -22.58 14.00 -6.53
C GLY A 153 -21.53 12.91 -6.45
N TYR A 154 -21.43 12.16 -7.52
CA TYR A 154 -20.48 11.08 -7.71
C TYR A 154 -19.42 11.48 -8.74
N VAL A 155 -18.19 11.13 -8.43
CA VAL A 155 -17.06 11.21 -9.36
C VAL A 155 -16.64 9.80 -9.72
N THR A 156 -16.64 9.51 -11.00
CA THR A 156 -16.09 8.26 -11.53
C THR A 156 -14.91 8.57 -12.43
N SER A 157 -13.95 7.67 -12.56
CA SER A 157 -12.80 7.83 -13.44
C SER A 157 -12.19 6.49 -13.80
N GLU A 158 -11.75 6.35 -15.04
CA GLU A 158 -11.08 5.14 -15.52
C GLU A 158 -9.70 4.96 -14.87
N GLU A 159 -8.93 6.04 -14.79
CA GLU A 159 -7.59 6.03 -14.22
C GLU A 159 -7.46 7.11 -13.15
N SER A 160 -7.00 6.70 -11.98
CA SER A 160 -6.82 7.61 -10.86
C SER A 160 -5.50 7.36 -10.13
N LYS A 161 -4.92 8.44 -9.64
CA LYS A 161 -3.74 8.40 -8.78
C LYS A 161 -4.02 9.12 -7.48
N LYS A 162 -3.87 8.41 -6.36
CA LYS A 162 -3.86 9.03 -5.04
C LYS A 162 -2.46 9.57 -4.75
N GLY A 163 -2.39 10.84 -4.38
CA GLY A 163 -1.16 11.47 -3.87
C GLY A 163 -0.82 11.02 -2.45
N ALA A 164 0.30 11.52 -1.92
CA ALA A 164 0.69 11.24 -0.53
C ALA A 164 -0.23 11.94 0.51
N GLY A 165 -0.94 12.97 0.10
CA GLY A 165 -2.03 13.57 0.88
C GLY A 165 -3.39 13.00 0.44
N ASP A 166 -4.47 13.75 0.72
CA ASP A 166 -5.84 13.35 0.37
C ASP A 166 -6.22 13.67 -1.08
N GLU A 167 -5.24 14.01 -1.90
CA GLU A 167 -5.48 14.43 -3.27
C GLU A 167 -5.64 13.24 -4.21
N LEU A 168 -6.66 13.31 -5.07
CA LEU A 168 -6.87 12.38 -6.18
C LEU A 168 -6.67 13.11 -7.52
N TYR A 169 -5.90 12.50 -8.39
CA TYR A 169 -5.71 12.93 -9.77
C TYR A 169 -6.44 11.95 -10.69
N LEU A 170 -7.39 12.46 -11.44
CA LEU A 170 -8.30 11.68 -12.27
C LEU A 170 -8.01 11.95 -13.75
N ARG A 171 -8.13 10.90 -14.56
CA ARG A 171 -8.16 10.99 -16.03
C ARG A 171 -9.43 10.32 -16.56
N HIS A 172 -10.02 10.91 -17.58
CA HIS A 172 -11.30 10.47 -18.15
C HIS A 172 -12.37 10.31 -17.07
N GLY A 173 -12.56 11.40 -16.31
CA GLY A 173 -13.53 11.43 -15.22
C GLY A 173 -14.91 11.81 -15.70
N LYS A 174 -15.92 11.41 -14.92
CA LYS A 174 -17.30 11.88 -15.03
C LYS A 174 -17.73 12.39 -13.65
N TYR A 175 -18.43 13.50 -13.62
CA TYR A 175 -19.10 14.00 -12.42
C TYR A 175 -20.60 14.09 -12.68
N THR A 176 -21.38 13.49 -11.82
CA THR A 176 -22.84 13.50 -11.92
C THR A 176 -23.48 13.63 -10.56
N THR A 177 -24.66 14.23 -10.51
CA THR A 177 -25.56 14.21 -9.34
C THR A 177 -26.72 13.22 -9.56
N CYS A 178 -26.66 12.40 -10.60
CA CYS A 178 -27.61 11.33 -10.83
C CYS A 178 -27.36 10.16 -9.88
N ASP A 179 -28.41 9.58 -9.31
CA ASP A 179 -28.30 8.42 -8.41
C ASP A 179 -27.80 7.16 -9.13
N GLN A 180 -28.02 7.08 -10.45
CA GLN A 180 -27.49 6.01 -11.29
C GLN A 180 -26.09 6.38 -11.81
N HIS A 181 -25.11 6.28 -10.96
CA HIS A 181 -23.74 6.71 -11.30
C HIS A 181 -23.00 5.77 -12.29
N ASP A 182 -23.48 4.55 -12.52
CA ASP A 182 -22.95 3.64 -13.54
C ASP A 182 -23.38 4.04 -14.95
N HIS A 183 -24.64 4.45 -15.11
CA HIS A 183 -25.24 4.96 -16.35
C HIS A 183 -26.01 6.26 -16.09
N PRO A 184 -25.31 7.36 -15.82
CA PRO A 184 -25.97 8.60 -15.49
C PRO A 184 -26.64 9.22 -16.72
N HIS A 185 -27.88 9.69 -16.57
CA HIS A 185 -28.62 10.39 -17.62
C HIS A 185 -27.95 11.72 -18.04
N PHE A 186 -27.14 12.28 -17.15
CA PHE A 186 -26.35 13.48 -17.43
C PHE A 186 -25.08 13.49 -16.61
N TYR A 187 -24.01 13.99 -17.17
CA TYR A 187 -22.73 14.11 -16.48
C TYR A 187 -21.83 15.18 -17.10
N LEU A 188 -20.92 15.68 -16.31
CA LEU A 188 -19.78 16.45 -16.79
C LEU A 188 -18.64 15.49 -17.12
N LYS A 189 -18.31 15.38 -18.40
CA LYS A 189 -17.14 14.63 -18.89
C LYS A 189 -15.90 15.48 -18.66
N LEU A 190 -14.97 14.97 -17.87
CA LEU A 190 -13.75 15.67 -17.47
C LEU A 190 -12.55 14.99 -18.13
N SER A 191 -11.74 15.75 -18.86
CA SER A 191 -10.50 15.21 -19.45
C SER A 191 -9.50 14.83 -18.36
N MET A 192 -9.32 15.72 -17.38
CA MET A 192 -8.53 15.50 -16.17
C MET A 192 -9.11 16.33 -15.03
N ALA A 193 -8.97 15.82 -13.81
CA ALA A 193 -9.36 16.54 -12.62
C ALA A 193 -8.42 16.27 -11.44
N LYS A 194 -8.33 17.22 -10.53
CA LYS A 194 -7.71 17.08 -9.22
C LYS A 194 -8.78 17.28 -8.16
N VAL A 195 -9.09 16.24 -7.44
CA VAL A 195 -10.05 16.25 -6.34
C VAL A 195 -9.32 16.39 -5.02
N ARG A 196 -9.72 17.33 -4.22
CA ARG A 196 -9.35 17.45 -2.80
C ARG A 196 -10.62 17.23 -1.98
N PRO A 197 -10.79 16.05 -1.36
CA PRO A 197 -12.01 15.74 -0.61
C PRO A 197 -12.36 16.84 0.40
N LYS A 198 -13.63 17.17 0.49
CA LYS A 198 -14.17 18.22 1.39
C LYS A 198 -13.61 19.64 1.18
N LYS A 199 -12.83 19.86 0.11
CA LYS A 199 -12.28 21.20 -0.19
C LYS A 199 -12.73 21.71 -1.55
N ASN A 200 -12.20 21.14 -2.62
CA ASN A 200 -12.53 21.58 -3.99
C ASN A 200 -12.17 20.50 -5.02
N VAL A 201 -12.79 20.65 -6.19
CA VAL A 201 -12.44 19.91 -7.39
C VAL A 201 -11.97 20.94 -8.42
N VAL A 202 -10.77 20.73 -8.96
CA VAL A 202 -10.21 21.53 -10.05
C VAL A 202 -10.10 20.62 -11.26
N PHE A 203 -10.69 21.01 -12.36
CA PHE A 203 -10.70 20.19 -13.58
C PHE A 203 -10.29 21.02 -14.80
N GLY A 204 -9.81 20.34 -15.82
CA GLY A 204 -9.48 20.88 -17.13
C GLY A 204 -10.75 21.07 -17.99
N PRO A 205 -10.61 21.01 -19.32
CA PRO A 205 -11.79 21.10 -20.20
C PRO A 205 -12.84 20.07 -19.80
N ALA A 206 -14.08 20.55 -19.67
CA ALA A 206 -15.24 19.73 -19.32
C ALA A 206 -16.33 19.91 -20.38
N GLN A 207 -17.08 18.85 -20.63
CA GLN A 207 -18.20 18.82 -21.54
C GLN A 207 -19.44 18.29 -20.80
N LEU A 208 -20.57 18.99 -20.90
CA LEU A 208 -21.82 18.44 -20.42
C LEU A 208 -22.32 17.42 -21.44
N VAL A 209 -22.67 16.26 -20.97
CA VAL A 209 -23.28 15.17 -21.76
C VAL A 209 -24.64 14.86 -21.13
N VAL A 210 -25.66 14.75 -21.96
CA VAL A 210 -27.04 14.43 -21.56
C VAL A 210 -27.50 13.29 -22.45
N GLU A 211 -28.01 12.20 -21.87
CA GLU A 211 -28.46 10.98 -22.59
C GLU A 211 -27.43 10.47 -23.61
N ASP A 212 -26.13 10.54 -23.23
CA ASP A 212 -24.99 10.11 -24.05
C ASP A 212 -24.81 10.85 -25.40
N VAL A 213 -25.33 12.06 -25.52
CA VAL A 213 -25.24 12.92 -26.71
C VAL A 213 -24.30 14.11 -26.49
#